data_439c2ac3934ad4074024efac79bc712f
#
_entry.id   439c2ac3934ad4074024efac79bc712f
#
_cell.length_a   1.000
_cell.length_b   1.000
_cell.length_c   1.000
_cell.angle_alpha   90.00
_cell.angle_beta   90.00
_cell.angle_gamma   90.00
#
_symmetry.space_group_name_H-M   'P 1'
#
loop_
_entity.id
_entity.type
_entity.pdbx_description
1 polymer ?
#
loop_
_entity_poly.entity_id
_entity_poly.type
_entity_poly.pdbx_seq_one_letter_code
_entity_poly.pdbx_strand_id
1 'polypeptide(L)'
;MMTTFRRAAGLLGLLLAGAALAQAPAKPANPPRYETRRDHDPDGTGKFYMGREIAQVMGYQAANWLERPEREKEEQSSKLLKMLELKPGQVVADVGAGSGYHTFRMAERVGPAGKVLAVDIQKEMLTIIRKRMKQQKVSNVEPIQGTLTDPKLPAGAVDLILLVDVYHEFSHPYEMTEGMVKALRPGGRLVFVEFRMEDPEVPIKLVHKMTEKQVKKEMAPHPLRHVKTAGGLPWQHVIIFEKKAPPDAKPDK
;
A
#
# COMPACT_ATOMS: atom_id res chain seq x y z
N MET A 1 66.03 12.33 82.49
CA MET A 1 66.03 11.25 81.49
C MET A 1 64.54 11.09 81.05
N MET A 2 64.24 11.67 79.90
CA MET A 2 62.83 11.70 79.42
C MET A 2 62.74 10.75 78.22
N THR A 3 61.83 9.76 78.37
CA THR A 3 61.48 8.80 77.35
C THR A 3 60.16 9.23 76.67
N THR A 4 60.25 9.57 75.39
CA THR A 4 59.11 9.98 74.55
C THR A 4 58.43 8.74 73.96
N PHE A 5 57.10 8.60 74.22
CA PHE A 5 56.25 7.64 73.57
C PHE A 5 55.70 8.20 72.27
N ARG A 6 55.95 7.57 71.13
CA ARG A 6 55.29 7.82 69.85
C ARG A 6 54.07 6.95 69.74
N ARG A 7 52.90 7.59 69.58
CA ARG A 7 51.64 6.93 69.21
C ARG A 7 51.58 6.76 67.69
N ALA A 8 51.40 5.55 67.23
CA ALA A 8 51.09 5.25 65.81
C ALA A 8 49.55 5.35 65.61
N ALA A 9 49.14 6.20 64.68
CA ALA A 9 47.75 6.28 64.24
C ALA A 9 47.56 5.33 63.05
N GLY A 10 46.76 4.28 63.22
CA GLY A 10 46.35 3.40 62.11
C GLY A 10 45.23 4.01 61.30
N LEU A 11 45.49 4.23 60.03
CA LEU A 11 44.45 4.64 59.04
C LEU A 11 43.71 3.38 58.59
N LEU A 12 42.41 3.29 58.91
CA LEU A 12 41.52 2.23 58.43
C LEU A 12 40.97 2.69 57.07
N GLY A 13 41.47 2.17 55.96
CA GLY A 13 40.97 2.44 54.63
C GLY A 13 39.68 1.64 54.36
N LEU A 14 38.56 2.34 54.20
CA LEU A 14 37.30 1.77 53.76
C LEU A 14 37.34 1.54 52.23
N LEU A 15 37.42 0.28 51.79
CA LEU A 15 37.24 -0.13 50.42
C LEU A 15 35.74 -0.17 50.11
N LEU A 16 35.24 0.85 49.40
CA LEU A 16 33.91 0.85 48.78
C LEU A 16 34.00 -0.01 47.51
N ALA A 17 33.51 -1.24 47.56
CA ALA A 17 33.29 -2.06 46.39
C ALA A 17 32.04 -1.53 45.65
N GLY A 18 32.28 -0.79 44.57
CA GLY A 18 31.23 -0.36 43.63
C GLY A 18 30.69 -1.56 42.89
N ALA A 19 29.47 -2.01 43.21
CA ALA A 19 28.75 -2.99 42.41
C ALA A 19 28.36 -2.36 41.07
N ALA A 20 29.05 -2.73 39.99
CA ALA A 20 28.65 -2.40 38.65
C ALA A 20 27.34 -3.15 38.34
N LEU A 21 26.22 -2.41 38.28
CA LEU A 21 24.95 -2.93 37.77
C LEU A 21 25.15 -3.27 36.30
N ALA A 22 25.27 -4.55 35.97
CA ALA A 22 25.26 -5.04 34.62
C ALA A 22 23.89 -4.66 33.99
N GLN A 23 23.88 -3.70 33.07
CA GLN A 23 22.68 -3.41 32.28
C GLN A 23 22.30 -4.67 31.49
N ALA A 24 21.05 -5.11 31.65
CA ALA A 24 20.50 -6.19 30.84
C ALA A 24 20.66 -5.84 29.35
N PRO A 25 20.98 -6.81 28.47
CA PRO A 25 21.14 -6.55 27.04
C PRO A 25 19.85 -5.93 26.51
N ALA A 26 19.98 -4.80 25.80
CA ALA A 26 18.86 -4.13 25.16
C ALA A 26 18.13 -5.14 24.24
N LYS A 27 16.79 -5.22 24.36
CA LYS A 27 15.97 -6.06 23.48
C LYS A 27 16.34 -5.70 22.04
N PRO A 28 16.61 -6.67 21.15
CA PRO A 28 16.99 -6.38 19.79
C PRO A 28 15.91 -5.50 19.16
N ALA A 29 16.32 -4.37 18.56
CA ALA A 29 15.42 -3.50 17.83
C ALA A 29 14.73 -4.33 16.75
N ASN A 30 13.40 -4.17 16.59
CA ASN A 30 12.71 -4.80 15.47
C ASN A 30 13.43 -4.41 14.18
N PRO A 31 13.65 -5.36 13.26
CA PRO A 31 14.31 -5.04 11.98
C PRO A 31 13.55 -3.90 11.29
N PRO A 32 14.25 -3.03 10.58
CA PRO A 32 13.61 -1.93 9.86
C PRO A 32 12.59 -2.48 8.88
N ARG A 33 11.45 -1.80 8.75
CA ARG A 33 10.35 -2.21 7.85
C ARG A 33 10.78 -2.25 6.39
N TYR A 34 11.68 -1.37 6.02
CA TYR A 34 12.24 -1.24 4.67
C TYR A 34 13.74 -1.44 4.70
N GLU A 35 14.25 -2.11 3.65
CA GLU A 35 15.68 -2.30 3.44
C GLU A 35 16.10 -1.51 2.19
N THR A 36 17.35 -1.05 2.14
CA THR A 36 17.95 -0.44 0.93
C THR A 36 19.12 -1.30 0.51
N ARG A 37 19.23 -1.65 -0.78
CA ARG A 37 20.32 -2.42 -1.35
C ARG A 37 20.93 -1.67 -2.52
N ARG A 38 22.25 -1.79 -2.69
CA ARG A 38 23.00 -1.18 -3.81
C ARG A 38 22.87 -1.99 -5.10
N ASP A 39 22.84 -3.31 -4.95
CA ASP A 39 22.60 -4.26 -6.06
C ASP A 39 21.10 -4.48 -6.17
N HIS A 40 20.52 -3.95 -7.25
CA HIS A 40 19.07 -3.93 -7.46
C HIS A 40 18.72 -3.85 -8.95
N ASP A 41 17.46 -4.09 -9.29
CA ASP A 41 16.95 -4.00 -10.66
C ASP A 41 17.08 -2.55 -11.19
N PRO A 42 17.52 -2.32 -12.44
CA PRO A 42 17.57 -0.99 -13.05
C PRO A 42 16.24 -0.24 -13.07
N ASP A 43 15.12 -0.96 -13.14
CA ASP A 43 13.76 -0.40 -13.07
C ASP A 43 13.19 -0.42 -11.64
N GLY A 44 13.97 -0.88 -10.67
CA GLY A 44 13.66 -0.83 -9.24
C GLY A 44 14.18 0.43 -8.57
N THR A 45 13.82 0.63 -7.31
CA THR A 45 14.26 1.77 -6.49
C THR A 45 15.42 1.45 -5.57
N GLY A 46 15.86 0.19 -5.51
CA GLY A 46 16.80 -0.31 -4.51
C GLY A 46 16.20 -0.39 -3.10
N LYS A 47 14.93 -0.03 -2.93
CA LYS A 47 14.19 -0.15 -1.67
C LYS A 47 13.36 -1.43 -1.67
N PHE A 48 13.42 -2.17 -0.57
CA PHE A 48 12.77 -3.47 -0.43
C PHE A 48 11.77 -3.46 0.72
N TYR A 49 10.64 -4.13 0.50
CA TYR A 49 9.62 -4.38 1.52
C TYR A 49 9.29 -5.87 1.57
N MET A 50 9.45 -6.48 2.74
CA MET A 50 9.23 -7.92 2.98
C MET A 50 9.91 -8.83 1.93
N GLY A 51 11.09 -8.43 1.43
CA GLY A 51 11.91 -9.19 0.47
C GLY A 51 11.64 -8.89 -1.00
N ARG A 52 10.60 -8.11 -1.35
CA ARG A 52 10.32 -7.62 -2.69
C ARG A 52 10.98 -6.26 -2.91
N GLU A 53 11.60 -6.06 -4.05
CA GLU A 53 12.02 -4.73 -4.50
C GLU A 53 10.81 -3.91 -4.95
N ILE A 54 10.82 -2.61 -4.62
CA ILE A 54 9.80 -1.65 -5.04
C ILE A 54 10.19 -1.11 -6.41
N ALA A 55 9.27 -1.20 -7.39
CA ALA A 55 9.48 -0.68 -8.72
C ALA A 55 9.49 0.86 -8.76
N GLN A 56 10.13 1.43 -9.77
CA GLN A 56 10.04 2.85 -10.04
C GLN A 56 8.61 3.22 -10.50
N VAL A 57 8.16 4.40 -10.06
CA VAL A 57 6.83 4.93 -10.43
C VAL A 57 6.83 5.35 -11.90
N MET A 58 5.83 4.95 -12.65
CA MET A 58 5.61 5.41 -14.01
C MET A 58 5.29 6.91 -14.01
N GLY A 59 6.14 7.71 -14.69
CA GLY A 59 5.92 9.16 -14.80
C GLY A 59 4.69 9.51 -15.66
N TYR A 60 4.04 10.63 -15.35
CA TYR A 60 2.86 11.12 -16.08
C TYR A 60 3.09 11.32 -17.60
N GLN A 61 4.34 11.47 -18.03
CA GLN A 61 4.70 11.57 -19.45
C GLN A 61 4.26 10.32 -20.23
N ALA A 62 4.16 9.18 -19.58
CA ALA A 62 3.69 7.93 -20.14
C ALA A 62 2.15 7.74 -20.06
N ALA A 63 1.38 8.77 -19.67
CA ALA A 63 -0.08 8.66 -19.52
C ALA A 63 -0.80 8.16 -20.78
N ASN A 64 -0.27 8.46 -21.98
CA ASN A 64 -0.84 7.96 -23.24
C ASN A 64 -0.79 6.43 -23.35
N TRP A 65 0.20 5.79 -22.73
CA TRP A 65 0.29 4.33 -22.69
C TRP A 65 -0.90 3.69 -21.94
N LEU A 66 -1.42 4.38 -20.91
CA LEU A 66 -2.60 3.93 -20.15
C LEU A 66 -3.89 3.94 -20.98
N GLU A 67 -3.93 4.71 -22.06
CA GLU A 67 -5.10 4.85 -22.94
C GLU A 67 -4.90 4.15 -24.30
N ARG A 68 -3.87 3.26 -24.42
CA ARG A 68 -3.58 2.55 -25.67
C ARG A 68 -4.78 1.70 -26.12
N PRO A 69 -5.09 1.64 -27.40
CA PRO A 69 -6.23 0.86 -27.91
C PRO A 69 -6.14 -0.65 -27.60
N GLU A 70 -4.90 -1.18 -27.53
CA GLU A 70 -4.61 -2.58 -27.30
C GLU A 70 -4.95 -3.02 -25.86
N ARG A 71 -5.10 -2.09 -24.93
CA ARG A 71 -5.27 -2.36 -23.49
C ARG A 71 -6.45 -3.30 -23.19
N GLU A 72 -7.56 -3.15 -23.89
CA GLU A 72 -8.70 -4.05 -23.71
C GLU A 72 -8.40 -5.48 -24.13
N LYS A 73 -7.61 -5.69 -25.20
CA LYS A 73 -7.16 -7.00 -25.65
C LYS A 73 -6.16 -7.60 -24.67
N GLU A 74 -5.24 -6.80 -24.14
CA GLU A 74 -4.13 -7.22 -23.29
C GLU A 74 -4.56 -7.47 -21.84
N GLU A 75 -5.46 -6.64 -21.31
CA GLU A 75 -5.82 -6.64 -19.89
C GLU A 75 -7.28 -7.03 -19.63
N GLN A 76 -8.17 -7.01 -20.66
CA GLN A 76 -9.60 -7.27 -20.53
C GLN A 76 -10.26 -6.43 -19.42
N SER A 77 -10.04 -5.13 -19.44
CA SER A 77 -10.55 -4.18 -18.45
C SER A 77 -12.06 -4.23 -18.26
N SER A 78 -12.82 -4.51 -19.35
CA SER A 78 -14.27 -4.73 -19.31
C SER A 78 -14.67 -5.95 -18.48
N LYS A 79 -13.85 -7.03 -18.51
CA LYS A 79 -14.03 -8.22 -17.68
C LYS A 79 -13.66 -7.93 -16.23
N LEU A 80 -12.56 -7.22 -15.98
CA LEU A 80 -12.19 -6.77 -14.65
C LEU A 80 -13.35 -6.01 -13.98
N LEU A 81 -13.93 -5.03 -14.68
CA LEU A 81 -15.07 -4.26 -14.13
C LEU A 81 -16.28 -5.10 -13.76
N LYS A 82 -16.56 -6.18 -14.50
CA LYS A 82 -17.60 -7.15 -14.13
C LYS A 82 -17.24 -7.91 -12.86
N MET A 83 -15.95 -8.29 -12.70
CA MET A 83 -15.46 -9.00 -11.51
C MET A 83 -15.48 -8.14 -10.24
N LEU A 84 -15.46 -6.80 -10.35
CA LEU A 84 -15.59 -5.90 -9.22
C LEU A 84 -16.98 -5.88 -8.61
N GLU A 85 -18.02 -6.31 -9.36
CA GLU A 85 -19.42 -6.37 -8.89
C GLU A 85 -19.87 -5.05 -8.25
N LEU A 86 -19.55 -3.94 -8.91
CA LEU A 86 -19.92 -2.59 -8.44
C LEU A 86 -21.45 -2.40 -8.50
N LYS A 87 -21.97 -1.71 -7.49
CA LYS A 87 -23.42 -1.41 -7.37
C LYS A 87 -23.65 0.09 -7.48
N PRO A 88 -24.77 0.52 -8.04
CA PRO A 88 -25.21 1.91 -7.98
C PRO A 88 -25.20 2.47 -6.55
N GLY A 89 -24.76 3.70 -6.40
CA GLY A 89 -24.70 4.38 -5.10
C GLY A 89 -23.45 4.11 -4.27
N GLN A 90 -22.56 3.20 -4.67
CA GLN A 90 -21.33 2.93 -3.93
C GLN A 90 -20.34 4.10 -4.00
N VAL A 91 -19.57 4.26 -2.93
CA VAL A 91 -18.35 5.09 -2.90
C VAL A 91 -17.15 4.17 -3.10
N VAL A 92 -16.44 4.36 -4.21
CA VAL A 92 -15.29 3.54 -4.56
C VAL A 92 -14.04 4.42 -4.76
N ALA A 93 -12.86 3.85 -4.58
CA ALA A 93 -11.62 4.56 -4.85
C ALA A 93 -10.78 3.83 -5.92
N ASP A 94 -10.15 4.62 -6.78
CA ASP A 94 -9.14 4.22 -7.76
C ASP A 94 -7.81 4.79 -7.26
N VAL A 95 -6.93 3.95 -6.70
CA VAL A 95 -5.67 4.40 -6.09
C VAL A 95 -4.52 4.10 -7.04
N GLY A 96 -3.79 5.15 -7.45
CA GLY A 96 -2.93 5.16 -8.63
C GLY A 96 -3.77 5.31 -9.89
N ALA A 97 -4.71 6.27 -9.88
CA ALA A 97 -5.72 6.43 -10.93
C ALA A 97 -5.14 6.78 -12.31
N GLY A 98 -3.91 7.31 -12.36
CA GLY A 98 -3.23 7.68 -13.58
C GLY A 98 -4.07 8.63 -14.44
N SER A 99 -4.30 8.27 -15.71
CA SER A 99 -5.15 9.03 -16.64
C SER A 99 -6.65 8.96 -16.33
N GLY A 100 -7.07 8.12 -15.34
CA GLY A 100 -8.46 7.85 -15.02
C GLY A 100 -9.10 6.74 -15.88
N TYR A 101 -8.30 5.88 -16.48
CA TYR A 101 -8.80 4.82 -17.36
C TYR A 101 -9.85 3.92 -16.68
N HIS A 102 -9.61 3.47 -15.45
CA HIS A 102 -10.59 2.71 -14.65
C HIS A 102 -11.56 3.63 -13.93
N THR A 103 -11.13 4.81 -13.48
CA THR A 103 -11.96 5.80 -12.78
C THR A 103 -13.29 6.08 -13.49
N PHE A 104 -13.24 6.43 -14.78
CA PHE A 104 -14.47 6.80 -15.53
C PHE A 104 -15.37 5.59 -15.77
N ARG A 105 -14.82 4.43 -15.99
CA ARG A 105 -15.56 3.17 -16.12
C ARG A 105 -16.25 2.76 -14.83
N MET A 106 -15.61 2.98 -13.69
CA MET A 106 -16.24 2.78 -12.38
C MET A 106 -17.31 3.83 -12.10
N ALA A 107 -17.09 5.09 -12.49
CA ALA A 107 -18.06 6.17 -12.32
C ALA A 107 -19.38 5.89 -13.04
N GLU A 108 -19.32 5.31 -14.23
CA GLU A 108 -20.49 4.83 -14.98
C GLU A 108 -21.24 3.72 -14.20
N ARG A 109 -20.50 2.77 -13.60
CA ARG A 109 -21.08 1.62 -12.88
C ARG A 109 -21.74 2.01 -11.57
N VAL A 110 -21.14 2.92 -10.79
CA VAL A 110 -21.72 3.37 -9.53
C VAL A 110 -22.84 4.40 -9.75
N GLY A 111 -22.93 4.97 -10.94
CA GLY A 111 -23.98 5.90 -11.34
C GLY A 111 -23.96 7.24 -10.57
N PRO A 112 -24.92 8.14 -10.83
CA PRO A 112 -24.93 9.50 -10.31
C PRO A 112 -25.10 9.59 -8.78
N ALA A 113 -25.66 8.56 -8.13
CA ALA A 113 -25.81 8.48 -6.69
C ALA A 113 -24.55 7.94 -6.00
N GLY A 114 -23.61 7.34 -6.75
CA GLY A 114 -22.33 6.87 -6.27
C GLY A 114 -21.21 7.89 -6.49
N LYS A 115 -20.02 7.55 -6.03
CA LYS A 115 -18.83 8.42 -6.17
C LYS A 115 -17.58 7.58 -6.44
N VAL A 116 -16.67 8.09 -7.27
CA VAL A 116 -15.32 7.55 -7.44
C VAL A 116 -14.29 8.55 -6.94
N LEU A 117 -13.49 8.15 -5.96
CA LEU A 117 -12.37 8.89 -5.42
C LEU A 117 -11.13 8.49 -6.22
N ALA A 118 -10.67 9.36 -7.12
CA ALA A 118 -9.52 9.12 -7.99
C ALA A 118 -8.25 9.65 -7.33
N VAL A 119 -7.45 8.76 -6.76
CA VAL A 119 -6.25 9.10 -6.00
C VAL A 119 -5.01 8.91 -6.85
N ASP A 120 -4.17 9.94 -6.94
CA ASP A 120 -2.85 9.86 -7.54
C ASP A 120 -1.88 10.78 -6.80
N ILE A 121 -0.59 10.44 -6.77
CA ILE A 121 0.46 11.29 -6.18
C ILE A 121 0.91 12.39 -7.14
N GLN A 122 0.75 12.18 -8.46
CA GLN A 122 1.16 13.09 -9.51
C GLN A 122 0.02 14.07 -9.85
N LYS A 123 0.21 15.34 -9.56
CA LYS A 123 -0.78 16.41 -9.86
C LYS A 123 -1.12 16.51 -11.35
N GLU A 124 -0.18 16.12 -12.21
CA GLU A 124 -0.32 16.10 -13.66
C GLU A 124 -1.38 15.07 -14.07
N MET A 125 -1.36 13.87 -13.51
CA MET A 125 -2.38 12.83 -13.73
C MET A 125 -3.76 13.32 -13.29
N LEU A 126 -3.87 13.95 -12.11
CA LEU A 126 -5.13 14.53 -11.65
C LEU A 126 -5.62 15.68 -12.55
N THR A 127 -4.71 16.41 -13.21
CA THR A 127 -5.06 17.43 -14.18
C THR A 127 -5.68 16.81 -15.44
N ILE A 128 -5.15 15.66 -15.90
CA ILE A 128 -5.73 14.89 -16.99
C ILE A 128 -7.15 14.44 -16.60
N ILE A 129 -7.35 13.88 -15.41
CA ILE A 129 -8.66 13.46 -14.91
C ILE A 129 -9.66 14.65 -14.91
N ARG A 130 -9.27 15.81 -14.34
CA ARG A 130 -10.13 17.00 -14.31
C ARG A 130 -10.53 17.48 -15.71
N LYS A 131 -9.60 17.42 -16.67
CA LYS A 131 -9.89 17.76 -18.08
C LYS A 131 -10.93 16.79 -18.67
N ARG A 132 -10.75 15.50 -18.45
CA ARG A 132 -11.68 14.44 -18.92
C ARG A 132 -13.07 14.58 -18.28
N MET A 133 -13.15 14.86 -16.98
CA MET A 133 -14.43 15.13 -16.29
C MET A 133 -15.23 16.23 -16.99
N LYS A 134 -14.56 17.34 -17.34
CA LYS A 134 -15.21 18.46 -18.07
C LYS A 134 -15.66 18.03 -19.46
N GLN A 135 -14.80 17.35 -20.20
CA GLN A 135 -15.09 16.90 -21.57
C GLN A 135 -16.25 15.91 -21.64
N GLN A 136 -16.31 14.97 -20.68
CA GLN A 136 -17.31 13.91 -20.64
C GLN A 136 -18.53 14.28 -19.78
N LYS A 137 -18.53 15.49 -19.16
CA LYS A 137 -19.59 15.98 -18.25
C LYS A 137 -19.85 15.02 -17.08
N VAL A 138 -18.79 14.38 -16.56
CA VAL A 138 -18.86 13.48 -15.41
C VAL A 138 -18.71 14.29 -14.13
N SER A 139 -19.66 14.14 -13.19
CA SER A 139 -19.73 14.89 -11.93
C SER A 139 -19.50 14.03 -10.68
N ASN A 140 -19.54 12.72 -10.79
CA ASN A 140 -19.42 11.77 -9.68
C ASN A 140 -17.98 11.22 -9.49
N VAL A 141 -16.97 11.94 -10.00
CA VAL A 141 -15.54 11.68 -9.80
C VAL A 141 -14.95 12.80 -8.95
N GLU A 142 -14.14 12.44 -7.96
CA GLU A 142 -13.42 13.38 -7.09
C GLU A 142 -11.91 13.09 -7.15
N PRO A 143 -11.11 13.93 -7.83
CA PRO A 143 -9.66 13.78 -7.87
C PRO A 143 -9.02 14.19 -6.55
N ILE A 144 -8.25 13.29 -5.93
CA ILE A 144 -7.57 13.48 -4.65
C ILE A 144 -6.06 13.34 -4.85
N GLN A 145 -5.29 14.32 -4.40
CA GLN A 145 -3.84 14.20 -4.39
C GLN A 145 -3.39 13.47 -3.12
N GLY A 146 -2.99 12.20 -3.30
CA GLY A 146 -2.34 11.41 -2.26
C GLY A 146 -0.90 11.84 -2.01
N THR A 147 -0.26 11.17 -1.05
CA THR A 147 1.17 11.26 -0.78
C THR A 147 1.81 9.89 -0.90
N LEU A 148 3.12 9.80 -0.72
CA LEU A 148 3.82 8.50 -0.72
C LEU A 148 3.42 7.58 0.45
N THR A 149 2.77 8.12 1.48
CA THR A 149 2.42 7.39 2.72
C THR A 149 0.95 7.46 3.10
N ASP A 150 0.14 8.25 2.38
CA ASP A 150 -1.27 8.47 2.74
C ASP A 150 -2.12 8.72 1.48
N PRO A 151 -3.12 7.88 1.19
CA PRO A 151 -4.03 8.06 0.06
C PRO A 151 -4.99 9.23 0.23
N LYS A 152 -5.07 9.86 1.41
CA LYS A 152 -5.98 10.98 1.74
C LYS A 152 -7.47 10.65 1.56
N LEU A 153 -7.83 9.40 1.65
CA LEU A 153 -9.21 8.94 1.56
C LEU A 153 -9.96 9.19 2.87
N PRO A 154 -11.27 9.50 2.82
CA PRO A 154 -12.09 9.69 4.03
C PRO A 154 -12.23 8.36 4.81
N ALA A 155 -12.08 8.43 6.14
CA ALA A 155 -12.13 7.24 6.99
C ALA A 155 -13.51 6.60 7.00
N GLY A 156 -13.58 5.27 6.87
CA GLY A 156 -14.80 4.46 7.00
C GLY A 156 -15.86 4.70 5.93
N ALA A 157 -15.51 5.36 4.82
CA ALA A 157 -16.48 5.82 3.83
C ALA A 157 -16.46 5.01 2.52
N VAL A 158 -15.46 4.16 2.29
CA VAL A 158 -15.20 3.54 0.99
C VAL A 158 -15.68 2.09 0.97
N ASP A 159 -16.46 1.73 -0.05
CA ASP A 159 -16.98 0.37 -0.28
C ASP A 159 -15.95 -0.56 -0.93
N LEU A 160 -15.19 -0.01 -1.88
CA LEU A 160 -14.17 -0.75 -2.60
C LEU A 160 -13.01 0.19 -2.98
N ILE A 161 -11.79 -0.27 -2.76
CA ILE A 161 -10.57 0.35 -3.27
C ILE A 161 -9.98 -0.57 -4.33
N LEU A 162 -9.74 -0.03 -5.51
CA LEU A 162 -9.09 -0.68 -6.63
C LEU A 162 -7.67 -0.17 -6.81
N LEU A 163 -6.74 -1.10 -7.02
CA LEU A 163 -5.37 -0.83 -7.44
C LEU A 163 -5.09 -1.66 -8.69
N VAL A 164 -4.71 -1.03 -9.80
CA VAL A 164 -4.39 -1.72 -11.05
C VAL A 164 -2.97 -1.41 -11.46
N ASP A 165 -2.10 -2.40 -11.42
CA ASP A 165 -0.70 -2.33 -11.81
C ASP A 165 0.04 -1.14 -11.17
N VAL A 166 -0.17 -0.94 -9.86
CA VAL A 166 0.36 0.23 -9.13
C VAL A 166 0.92 -0.09 -7.75
N TYR A 167 0.42 -1.14 -7.08
CA TYR A 167 0.86 -1.43 -5.72
C TYR A 167 2.36 -1.78 -5.66
N HIS A 168 2.87 -2.43 -6.69
CA HIS A 168 4.30 -2.74 -6.80
C HIS A 168 5.21 -1.50 -6.85
N GLU A 169 4.66 -0.31 -7.18
CA GLU A 169 5.36 0.98 -7.23
C GLU A 169 5.30 1.76 -5.89
N PHE A 170 4.49 1.32 -4.91
CA PHE A 170 4.36 2.05 -3.66
C PHE A 170 5.67 2.07 -2.87
N SER A 171 6.25 3.26 -2.70
CA SER A 171 7.50 3.44 -1.93
C SER A 171 7.30 3.19 -0.43
N HIS A 172 6.07 3.28 0.08
CA HIS A 172 5.68 3.01 1.47
C HIS A 172 4.40 2.16 1.50
N PRO A 173 4.47 0.89 1.03
CA PRO A 173 3.28 0.04 0.87
C PRO A 173 2.54 -0.24 2.19
N TYR A 174 3.25 -0.34 3.31
CA TYR A 174 2.62 -0.54 4.61
C TYR A 174 1.74 0.65 5.02
N GLU A 175 2.29 1.87 4.99
CA GLU A 175 1.61 3.10 5.39
C GLU A 175 0.42 3.40 4.45
N MET A 176 0.62 3.22 3.15
CA MET A 176 -0.45 3.35 2.16
C MET A 176 -1.59 2.35 2.44
N THR A 177 -1.24 1.10 2.75
CA THR A 177 -2.24 0.08 3.09
C THR A 177 -2.97 0.42 4.40
N GLU A 178 -2.28 0.92 5.43
CA GLU A 178 -2.95 1.40 6.65
C GLU A 178 -3.99 2.49 6.34
N GLY A 179 -3.62 3.49 5.51
CA GLY A 179 -4.52 4.56 5.07
C GLY A 179 -5.73 4.03 4.29
N MET A 180 -5.51 3.09 3.37
CA MET A 180 -6.58 2.44 2.60
C MET A 180 -7.51 1.62 3.51
N VAL A 181 -6.98 0.84 4.42
CA VAL A 181 -7.78 0.07 5.39
C VAL A 181 -8.58 0.98 6.32
N LYS A 182 -8.01 2.11 6.74
CA LYS A 182 -8.74 3.12 7.52
C LYS A 182 -9.92 3.69 6.73
N ALA A 183 -9.75 3.92 5.43
CA ALA A 183 -10.78 4.45 4.55
C ALA A 183 -11.91 3.47 4.26
N LEU A 184 -11.64 2.18 4.18
CA LEU A 184 -12.67 1.15 3.99
C LEU A 184 -13.65 1.11 5.15
N ARG A 185 -14.94 0.98 4.84
CA ARG A 185 -15.96 0.60 5.82
C ARG A 185 -15.77 -0.88 6.24
N PRO A 186 -16.34 -1.34 7.37
CA PRO A 186 -16.40 -2.78 7.69
C PRO A 186 -17.00 -3.56 6.52
N GLY A 187 -16.38 -4.69 6.13
CA GLY A 187 -16.77 -5.46 4.96
C GLY A 187 -16.44 -4.81 3.60
N GLY A 188 -15.83 -3.62 3.59
CA GLY A 188 -15.31 -2.99 2.38
C GLY A 188 -14.15 -3.78 1.77
N ARG A 189 -14.02 -3.72 0.45
CA ARG A 189 -13.06 -4.56 -0.30
C ARG A 189 -11.84 -3.78 -0.75
N LEU A 190 -10.65 -4.39 -0.61
CA LEU A 190 -9.39 -3.94 -1.19
C LEU A 190 -9.02 -4.92 -2.30
N VAL A 191 -8.91 -4.42 -3.53
CA VAL A 191 -8.72 -5.22 -4.74
C VAL A 191 -7.41 -4.85 -5.41
N PHE A 192 -6.51 -5.81 -5.48
CA PHE A 192 -5.25 -5.71 -6.22
C PHE A 192 -5.41 -6.39 -7.57
N VAL A 193 -5.04 -5.70 -8.61
CA VAL A 193 -4.89 -6.24 -9.97
C VAL A 193 -3.44 -6.03 -10.33
N GLU A 194 -2.69 -7.12 -10.42
CA GLU A 194 -1.24 -7.06 -10.62
C GLU A 194 -0.82 -8.06 -11.70
N PHE A 195 0.20 -7.72 -12.46
CA PHE A 195 0.80 -8.63 -13.43
C PHE A 195 1.34 -9.88 -12.72
N ARG A 196 0.97 -11.07 -13.24
CA ARG A 196 1.34 -12.34 -12.62
C ARG A 196 2.84 -12.59 -12.74
N MET A 197 3.54 -12.67 -11.62
CA MET A 197 4.96 -13.10 -11.59
C MET A 197 5.08 -14.61 -11.77
N GLU A 198 4.05 -15.38 -11.45
CA GLU A 198 3.99 -16.82 -11.61
C GLU A 198 3.98 -17.27 -13.08
N ASP A 199 3.68 -16.36 -13.99
CA ASP A 199 3.59 -16.62 -15.43
C ASP A 199 4.75 -15.93 -16.16
N PRO A 200 5.74 -16.70 -16.67
CA PRO A 200 6.88 -16.15 -17.41
C PRO A 200 6.48 -15.53 -18.75
N GLU A 201 5.34 -15.94 -19.34
CA GLU A 201 4.86 -15.45 -20.63
C GLU A 201 4.23 -14.04 -20.54
N VAL A 202 3.94 -13.54 -19.35
CA VAL A 202 3.47 -12.15 -19.20
C VAL A 202 4.61 -11.20 -19.57
N PRO A 203 4.47 -10.34 -20.63
CA PRO A 203 5.57 -9.59 -21.23
C PRO A 203 5.87 -8.29 -20.46
N ILE A 204 6.03 -8.41 -19.14
CA ILE A 204 6.29 -7.30 -18.21
C ILE A 204 7.58 -7.60 -17.44
N LYS A 205 8.37 -6.58 -17.13
CA LYS A 205 9.61 -6.67 -16.33
C LYS A 205 9.30 -7.23 -14.94
N LEU A 206 10.19 -8.08 -14.42
CA LEU A 206 9.96 -8.81 -13.16
C LEU A 206 9.65 -7.90 -11.97
N VAL A 207 10.33 -6.75 -11.85
CA VAL A 207 10.12 -5.81 -10.73
C VAL A 207 8.72 -5.19 -10.73
N HIS A 208 8.03 -5.17 -11.88
CA HIS A 208 6.64 -4.72 -12.04
C HIS A 208 5.61 -5.85 -11.94
N LYS A 209 6.02 -7.08 -11.62
CA LYS A 209 5.13 -8.22 -11.40
C LYS A 209 5.02 -8.53 -9.90
N MET A 210 3.90 -9.10 -9.49
CA MET A 210 3.73 -9.60 -8.13
C MET A 210 3.17 -11.01 -8.11
N THR A 211 3.64 -11.83 -7.16
CA THR A 211 2.99 -13.10 -6.86
C THR A 211 1.82 -12.90 -5.91
N GLU A 212 0.79 -13.74 -6.02
CA GLU A 212 -0.30 -13.80 -5.03
C GLU A 212 0.26 -14.00 -3.62
N LYS A 213 1.27 -14.86 -3.47
CA LYS A 213 1.94 -15.14 -2.19
C LYS A 213 2.55 -13.88 -1.58
N GLN A 214 3.19 -13.04 -2.39
CA GLN A 214 3.80 -11.79 -1.92
C GLN A 214 2.74 -10.77 -1.49
N VAL A 215 1.69 -10.57 -2.29
CA VAL A 215 0.58 -9.68 -1.91
C VAL A 215 -0.05 -10.14 -0.60
N LYS A 216 -0.34 -11.43 -0.43
CA LYS A 216 -0.88 -11.98 0.82
C LYS A 216 0.06 -11.76 2.02
N LYS A 217 1.38 -11.92 1.81
CA LYS A 217 2.39 -11.68 2.85
C LYS A 217 2.39 -10.21 3.29
N GLU A 218 2.32 -9.28 2.33
CA GLU A 218 2.32 -7.83 2.60
C GLU A 218 1.00 -7.36 3.25
N MET A 219 -0.12 -8.04 2.98
CA MET A 219 -1.43 -7.74 3.60
C MET A 219 -1.61 -8.36 5.00
N ALA A 220 -0.83 -9.37 5.37
CA ALA A 220 -0.98 -10.10 6.63
C ALA A 220 -0.91 -9.22 7.92
N PRO A 221 -0.11 -8.14 7.99
CA PRO A 221 -0.08 -7.25 9.14
C PRO A 221 -1.34 -6.40 9.34
N HIS A 222 -2.21 -6.31 8.33
CA HIS A 222 -3.38 -5.44 8.32
C HIS A 222 -4.67 -6.20 8.70
N PRO A 223 -5.71 -5.53 9.24
CA PRO A 223 -6.98 -6.17 9.59
C PRO A 223 -7.80 -6.50 8.32
N LEU A 224 -7.19 -7.26 7.42
CA LEU A 224 -7.75 -7.73 6.17
C LEU A 224 -7.92 -9.25 6.19
N ARG A 225 -8.93 -9.76 5.50
CA ARG A 225 -9.15 -11.17 5.23
C ARG A 225 -9.07 -11.39 3.72
N HIS A 226 -8.21 -12.28 3.28
CA HIS A 226 -8.22 -12.71 1.88
C HIS A 226 -9.54 -13.42 1.57
N VAL A 227 -10.24 -12.96 0.55
CA VAL A 227 -11.53 -13.52 0.10
C VAL A 227 -11.31 -14.53 -1.01
N LYS A 228 -10.71 -14.09 -2.09
CA LYS A 228 -10.39 -14.94 -3.25
C LYS A 228 -9.29 -14.30 -4.10
N THR A 229 -8.63 -15.13 -4.89
CA THR A 229 -7.83 -14.72 -6.04
C THR A 229 -8.51 -15.25 -7.29
N ALA A 230 -8.88 -14.35 -8.19
CA ALA A 230 -9.52 -14.69 -9.44
C ALA A 230 -8.53 -14.52 -10.61
N GLY A 231 -8.42 -15.53 -11.43
CA GLY A 231 -7.71 -15.52 -12.69
C GLY A 231 -8.62 -15.16 -13.86
N GLY A 232 -8.09 -15.39 -15.06
CA GLY A 232 -8.85 -15.27 -16.32
C GLY A 232 -8.73 -13.91 -17.00
N LEU A 233 -7.96 -12.97 -16.46
CA LEU A 233 -7.39 -11.86 -17.22
C LEU A 233 -6.13 -12.37 -17.94
N PRO A 234 -5.79 -11.82 -19.12
CA PRO A 234 -4.63 -12.32 -19.88
C PRO A 234 -3.32 -12.23 -19.09
N TRP A 235 -3.03 -11.10 -18.48
CA TRP A 235 -1.74 -10.84 -17.83
C TRP A 235 -1.80 -10.71 -16.31
N GLN A 236 -2.96 -10.28 -15.75
CA GLN A 236 -3.11 -10.00 -14.33
C GLN A 236 -3.88 -11.11 -13.60
N HIS A 237 -3.73 -11.11 -12.29
CA HIS A 237 -4.64 -11.73 -11.35
C HIS A 237 -5.37 -10.67 -10.52
N VAL A 238 -6.54 -11.04 -10.02
CA VAL A 238 -7.37 -10.15 -9.19
C VAL A 238 -7.41 -10.72 -7.78
N ILE A 239 -6.72 -10.07 -6.84
CA ILE A 239 -6.59 -10.53 -5.45
C ILE A 239 -7.48 -9.66 -4.58
N ILE A 240 -8.47 -10.27 -3.94
CA ILE A 240 -9.52 -9.56 -3.20
C ILE A 240 -9.37 -9.82 -1.71
N PHE A 241 -9.24 -8.72 -0.97
CA PHE A 241 -9.33 -8.72 0.48
C PHE A 241 -10.57 -7.96 0.94
N GLU A 242 -11.01 -8.27 2.15
CA GLU A 242 -12.13 -7.61 2.82
C GLU A 242 -11.65 -7.11 4.19
N LYS A 243 -12.03 -5.89 4.54
CA LYS A 243 -11.76 -5.34 5.87
C LYS A 243 -12.56 -6.11 6.91
N LYS A 244 -11.87 -6.68 7.89
CA LYS A 244 -12.50 -7.34 9.04
C LYS A 244 -13.35 -6.34 9.82
N ALA A 245 -14.52 -6.79 10.25
CA ALA A 245 -15.30 -6.02 11.21
C ALA A 245 -14.52 -5.88 12.53
N PRO A 246 -14.69 -4.78 13.27
CA PRO A 246 -14.19 -4.69 14.63
C PRO A 246 -14.70 -5.87 15.47
N PRO A 247 -13.91 -6.39 16.44
CA PRO A 247 -14.31 -7.57 17.24
C PRO A 247 -15.65 -7.41 17.96
N ASP A 248 -16.06 -6.17 18.25
CA ASP A 248 -17.28 -5.83 19.00
C ASP A 248 -18.46 -5.38 18.11
N ALA A 249 -18.35 -5.43 16.79
CA ALA A 249 -19.44 -5.11 15.89
C ALA A 249 -20.50 -6.20 15.99
N LYS A 250 -21.65 -5.90 16.62
CA LYS A 250 -22.83 -6.76 16.57
C LYS A 250 -23.24 -6.94 15.10
N PRO A 251 -23.62 -8.17 14.67
CA PRO A 251 -24.14 -8.36 13.32
C PRO A 251 -25.38 -7.48 13.14
N ASP A 252 -25.39 -6.71 12.06
CA ASP A 252 -26.60 -5.97 11.63
C ASP A 252 -27.74 -6.98 11.48
N LYS A 253 -28.85 -6.67 12.16
CA LYS A 253 -30.06 -7.50 12.14
C LYS A 253 -30.81 -7.30 10.84
#